data_e193c33eb03f321a0b9344479a474f4a
#
_entry.id   e193c33eb03f321a0b9344479a474f4a
#
_cell.length_a   1.000
_cell.length_b   1.000
_cell.length_c   1.000
_cell.angle_alpha   90.00
_cell.angle_beta   90.00
_cell.angle_gamma   90.00
#
_symmetry.space_group_name_H-M   'P 1'
#
loop_
_entity.id
_entity.type
_entity.pdbx_description
1 polymer ?
#
loop_
_entity_poly.entity_id
_entity_poly.type
_entity_poly.pdbx_seq_one_letter_code
_entity_poly.pdbx_strand_id
1 'polypeptide(L)'
;KPQQEVVVQIPLSELHPFPDHPFQVREDASMQETAESVKEYGVLVPALARPREDGGYELIAGHRRKHACELAGLATMPVIVRDIDRDAATIIMVDSNLQRENILPSERAKAYKMKMEAIKRQGARTDLTSPKISAKFRSDDEVGQDAGVSGDTIRNYIALTQLVPELQQMVDEKKI
;
A
#
# COMPACT_ATOMS: atom_id res chain seq x y z
N LYS A 1 -2.53 -16.93 -19.57
CA LYS A 1 -3.09 -17.90 -18.59
C LYS A 1 -3.05 -17.24 -17.23
N PRO A 2 -4.13 -17.26 -16.42
CA PRO A 2 -4.05 -16.78 -15.05
C PRO A 2 -3.00 -17.63 -14.32
N GLN A 3 -1.99 -16.99 -13.75
CA GLN A 3 -1.07 -17.67 -12.83
C GLN A 3 -1.91 -18.14 -11.64
N GLN A 4 -1.89 -19.43 -11.36
CA GLN A 4 -2.49 -19.95 -10.13
C GLN A 4 -1.75 -19.32 -8.95
N GLU A 5 -2.46 -18.53 -8.16
CA GLU A 5 -1.92 -17.94 -6.95
C GLU A 5 -1.70 -19.06 -5.92
N VAL A 6 -0.46 -19.32 -5.59
CA VAL A 6 -0.09 -20.32 -4.59
C VAL A 6 0.14 -19.61 -3.27
N VAL A 7 -0.56 -20.06 -2.23
CA VAL A 7 -0.36 -19.59 -0.86
C VAL A 7 0.81 -20.36 -0.25
N VAL A 8 1.82 -19.64 0.24
CA VAL A 8 3.03 -20.20 0.85
C VAL A 8 3.12 -19.71 2.30
N GLN A 9 3.55 -20.58 3.22
CA GLN A 9 3.88 -20.18 4.58
C GLN A 9 5.28 -19.56 4.60
N ILE A 10 5.36 -18.26 4.93
CA ILE A 10 6.63 -17.52 4.97
C ILE A 10 6.94 -17.11 6.41
N PRO A 11 8.20 -17.31 6.89
CA PRO A 11 8.64 -16.79 8.18
C PRO A 11 8.43 -15.27 8.28
N LEU A 12 7.94 -14.80 9.42
CA LEU A 12 7.73 -13.37 9.65
C LEU A 12 9.04 -12.56 9.53
N SER A 13 10.17 -13.19 9.86
CA SER A 13 11.51 -12.60 9.74
C SER A 13 11.94 -12.34 8.29
N GLU A 14 11.36 -13.04 7.32
CA GLU A 14 11.62 -12.84 5.89
C GLU A 14 10.66 -11.85 5.21
N LEU A 15 9.64 -11.41 5.93
CA LEU A 15 8.67 -10.42 5.45
C LEU A 15 9.10 -9.02 5.88
N HIS A 16 9.61 -8.25 4.95
CA HIS A 16 10.03 -6.87 5.16
C HIS A 16 8.89 -5.90 4.83
N PRO A 17 8.77 -4.75 5.54
CA PRO A 17 7.78 -3.74 5.22
C PRO A 17 8.05 -3.14 3.84
N PHE A 18 6.99 -2.67 3.18
CA PHE A 18 7.13 -1.92 1.94
C PHE A 18 7.87 -0.60 2.22
N PRO A 19 8.91 -0.24 1.43
CA PRO A 19 9.63 1.02 1.62
C PRO A 19 8.69 2.22 1.54
N ASP A 20 8.90 3.19 2.43
CA ASP A 20 8.11 4.42 2.51
C ASP A 20 6.60 4.19 2.64
N HIS A 21 6.20 3.06 3.25
CA HIS A 21 4.79 2.70 3.46
C HIS A 21 4.04 3.85 4.14
N PRO A 22 3.04 4.48 3.50
CA PRO A 22 2.44 5.71 3.99
C PRO A 22 1.47 5.51 5.15
N PHE A 23 0.97 4.28 5.34
CA PHE A 23 -0.06 3.96 6.31
C PHE A 23 0.54 3.36 7.57
N GLN A 24 0.21 3.94 8.72
CA GLN A 24 0.69 3.43 10.01
C GLN A 24 -0.06 2.18 10.45
N VAL A 25 0.67 1.23 11.01
CA VAL A 25 0.10 0.13 11.77
C VAL A 25 -0.04 0.60 13.22
N ARG A 26 -1.29 0.80 13.66
CA ARG A 26 -1.59 1.31 15.00
C ARG A 26 -1.84 0.16 15.95
N GLU A 27 -1.32 0.28 17.17
CA GLU A 27 -1.61 -0.62 18.28
C GLU A 27 -2.85 -0.08 19.04
N ASP A 28 -4.01 -0.40 18.51
CA ASP A 28 -5.31 -0.05 19.07
C ASP A 28 -6.08 -1.33 19.49
N ALA A 29 -7.24 -1.14 20.12
CA ALA A 29 -8.11 -2.26 20.52
C ALA A 29 -8.42 -3.20 19.35
N SER A 30 -8.64 -2.67 18.15
CA SER A 30 -8.88 -3.44 16.94
C SER A 30 -7.67 -4.29 16.53
N MET A 31 -6.44 -3.86 16.84
CA MET A 31 -5.25 -4.68 16.62
C MET A 31 -5.18 -5.84 17.59
N GLN A 32 -5.54 -5.63 18.86
CA GLN A 32 -5.58 -6.70 19.85
C GLN A 32 -6.63 -7.76 19.51
N GLU A 33 -7.83 -7.33 19.11
CA GLU A 33 -8.87 -8.25 18.62
C GLU A 33 -8.39 -9.06 17.40
N THR A 34 -7.66 -8.40 16.48
CA THR A 34 -7.08 -9.08 15.32
C THR A 34 -6.03 -10.10 15.76
N ALA A 35 -5.18 -9.78 16.73
CA ALA A 35 -4.16 -10.69 17.24
C ALA A 35 -4.78 -11.89 17.97
N GLU A 36 -5.84 -11.69 18.76
CA GLU A 36 -6.59 -12.77 19.40
C GLU A 36 -7.23 -13.69 18.37
N SER A 37 -7.89 -13.12 17.35
CA SER A 37 -8.47 -13.89 16.26
C SER A 37 -7.41 -14.69 15.48
N VAL A 38 -6.26 -14.09 15.20
CA VAL A 38 -5.14 -14.76 14.53
C VAL A 38 -4.57 -15.89 15.41
N LYS A 39 -4.53 -15.72 16.73
CA LYS A 39 -4.08 -16.74 17.67
C LYS A 39 -5.05 -17.95 17.72
N GLU A 40 -6.33 -17.69 17.62
CA GLU A 40 -7.36 -18.73 17.71
C GLU A 40 -7.58 -19.46 16.37
N TYR A 41 -7.68 -18.70 15.26
CA TYR A 41 -8.07 -19.24 13.94
C TYR A 41 -6.94 -19.20 12.91
N GLY A 42 -5.79 -18.64 13.23
CA GLY A 42 -4.75 -18.36 12.25
C GLY A 42 -5.09 -17.19 11.31
N VAL A 43 -4.28 -17.00 10.30
CA VAL A 43 -4.51 -15.97 9.27
C VAL A 43 -5.40 -16.54 8.17
N LEU A 44 -6.67 -16.15 8.13
CA LEU A 44 -7.66 -16.66 7.17
C LEU A 44 -7.47 -16.11 5.76
N VAL A 45 -7.02 -14.86 5.63
CA VAL A 45 -6.77 -14.20 4.34
C VAL A 45 -5.26 -14.02 4.17
N PRO A 46 -4.63 -14.62 3.16
CA PRO A 46 -3.19 -14.52 2.97
C PRO A 46 -2.77 -13.08 2.69
N ALA A 47 -1.55 -12.72 3.10
CA ALA A 47 -0.92 -11.47 2.72
C ALA A 47 -0.43 -11.52 1.27
N LEU A 48 -0.07 -10.37 0.70
CA LEU A 48 0.53 -10.26 -0.61
C LEU A 48 1.94 -9.70 -0.48
N ALA A 49 2.91 -10.36 -1.11
CA ALA A 49 4.29 -9.94 -1.11
C ALA A 49 4.94 -10.16 -2.49
N ARG A 50 6.11 -9.55 -2.69
CA ARG A 50 6.97 -9.78 -3.85
C ARG A 50 8.38 -10.16 -3.40
N PRO A 51 9.17 -10.88 -4.23
CA PRO A 51 10.56 -11.15 -3.92
C PRO A 51 11.37 -9.84 -3.86
N ARG A 52 12.38 -9.80 -2.98
CA ARG A 52 13.40 -8.74 -2.94
C ARG A 52 14.68 -9.20 -3.62
N GLU A 53 15.40 -8.26 -4.20
CA GLU A 53 16.73 -8.53 -4.79
C GLU A 53 17.76 -8.98 -3.74
N ASP A 54 17.66 -8.43 -2.52
CA ASP A 54 18.54 -8.72 -1.39
C ASP A 54 18.12 -9.95 -0.57
N GLY A 55 17.15 -10.73 -1.05
CA GLY A 55 16.57 -11.86 -0.36
C GLY A 55 15.38 -11.52 0.53
N GLY A 56 14.59 -12.54 0.87
CA GLY A 56 13.30 -12.38 1.55
C GLY A 56 12.23 -11.74 0.65
N TYR A 57 11.20 -11.21 1.28
CA TYR A 57 10.01 -10.71 0.58
C TYR A 57 9.63 -9.32 1.09
N GLU A 58 9.15 -8.49 0.19
CA GLU A 58 8.60 -7.16 0.48
C GLU A 58 7.08 -7.27 0.56
N LEU A 59 6.52 -6.93 1.71
CA LEU A 59 5.09 -7.04 1.98
C LEU A 59 4.32 -5.90 1.29
N ILE A 60 3.46 -6.24 0.34
CA ILE A 60 2.63 -5.28 -0.40
C ILE A 60 1.33 -4.98 0.36
N ALA A 61 0.66 -6.04 0.83
CA ALA A 61 -0.57 -5.93 1.61
C ALA A 61 -0.59 -6.95 2.76
N GLY A 62 -1.12 -6.54 3.91
CA GLY A 62 -1.21 -7.40 5.09
C GLY A 62 -0.32 -7.00 6.25
N HIS A 63 0.19 -5.77 6.30
CA HIS A 63 1.04 -5.25 7.39
C HIS A 63 0.38 -5.40 8.77
N ARG A 64 -0.92 -5.13 8.90
CA ARG A 64 -1.66 -5.36 10.16
C ARG A 64 -1.71 -6.84 10.53
N ARG A 65 -1.91 -7.73 9.56
CA ARG A 65 -1.92 -9.19 9.79
C ARG A 65 -0.55 -9.70 10.21
N LYS A 66 0.52 -9.21 9.60
CA LYS A 66 1.89 -9.52 10.03
C LYS A 66 2.11 -9.12 11.49
N HIS A 67 1.76 -7.89 11.85
CA HIS A 67 1.90 -7.40 13.22
C HIS A 67 1.04 -8.21 14.21
N ALA A 68 -0.19 -8.55 13.84
CA ALA A 68 -1.04 -9.42 14.64
C ALA A 68 -0.44 -10.83 14.83
N CYS A 69 0.23 -11.39 13.82
CA CYS A 69 0.98 -12.64 13.95
C CYS A 69 2.15 -12.52 14.92
N GLU A 70 2.88 -11.41 14.90
CA GLU A 70 3.97 -11.13 15.83
C GLU A 70 3.43 -11.07 17.28
N LEU A 71 2.34 -10.35 17.51
CA LEU A 71 1.67 -10.27 18.82
C LEU A 71 1.12 -11.63 19.29
N ALA A 72 0.61 -12.44 18.35
CA ALA A 72 0.11 -13.79 18.63
C ALA A 72 1.23 -14.83 18.85
N GLY A 73 2.49 -14.47 18.62
CA GLY A 73 3.65 -15.35 18.77
C GLY A 73 3.78 -16.41 17.67
N LEU A 74 3.22 -16.16 16.48
CA LEU A 74 3.36 -17.05 15.33
C LEU A 74 4.72 -16.84 14.65
N ALA A 75 5.32 -17.91 14.15
CA ALA A 75 6.60 -17.86 13.44
C ALA A 75 6.44 -17.57 11.94
N THR A 76 5.31 -17.97 11.35
CA THR A 76 5.03 -17.87 9.92
C THR A 76 3.63 -17.30 9.68
N MET A 77 3.37 -16.85 8.46
CA MET A 77 2.03 -16.50 8.00
C MET A 77 1.82 -16.90 6.53
N PRO A 78 0.55 -17.12 6.11
CA PRO A 78 0.24 -17.42 4.72
C PRO A 78 0.40 -16.17 3.85
N VAL A 79 1.10 -16.30 2.74
CA VAL A 79 1.43 -15.22 1.80
C VAL A 79 1.25 -15.71 0.36
N ILE A 80 0.67 -14.87 -0.49
CA ILE A 80 0.71 -15.01 -1.93
C ILE A 80 1.91 -14.20 -2.43
N VAL A 81 2.83 -14.87 -3.12
CA VAL A 81 4.00 -14.23 -3.70
C VAL A 81 3.74 -13.93 -5.17
N ARG A 82 3.85 -12.66 -5.56
CA ARG A 82 3.77 -12.21 -6.95
C ARG A 82 5.09 -11.62 -7.39
N ASP A 83 5.58 -12.07 -8.52
CA ASP A 83 6.74 -11.47 -9.19
C ASP A 83 6.27 -10.27 -10.02
N ILE A 84 6.23 -9.12 -9.39
CA ILE A 84 5.82 -7.85 -9.98
C ILE A 84 6.84 -6.76 -9.70
N ASP A 85 6.93 -5.78 -10.60
CA ASP A 85 7.84 -4.66 -10.41
C ASP A 85 7.39 -3.74 -9.25
N ARG A 86 8.29 -2.84 -8.84
CA ARG A 86 8.04 -1.95 -7.71
C ARG A 86 6.89 -0.98 -7.95
N ASP A 87 6.71 -0.49 -9.17
CA ASP A 87 5.66 0.47 -9.47
C ASP A 87 4.28 -0.19 -9.43
N ALA A 88 4.15 -1.40 -10.01
CA ALA A 88 2.93 -2.21 -9.90
C ALA A 88 2.62 -2.55 -8.43
N ALA A 89 3.64 -2.95 -7.66
CA ALA A 89 3.49 -3.23 -6.23
C ALA A 89 3.05 -1.99 -5.44
N THR A 90 3.59 -0.80 -5.76
CA THR A 90 3.20 0.47 -5.14
C THR A 90 1.71 0.77 -5.38
N ILE A 91 1.24 0.62 -6.62
CA ILE A 91 -0.17 0.85 -6.98
C ILE A 91 -1.08 -0.09 -6.18
N ILE A 92 -0.78 -1.39 -6.17
CA ILE A 92 -1.56 -2.38 -5.42
C ILE A 92 -1.57 -2.08 -3.92
N MET A 93 -0.41 -1.72 -3.34
CA MET A 93 -0.28 -1.36 -1.93
C MET A 93 -1.16 -0.16 -1.59
N VAL A 94 -1.13 0.89 -2.40
CA VAL A 94 -1.95 2.08 -2.19
C VAL A 94 -3.44 1.74 -2.30
N ASP A 95 -3.87 1.07 -3.37
CA ASP A 95 -5.27 0.75 -3.61
C ASP A 95 -5.87 -0.14 -2.53
N SER A 96 -5.11 -1.13 -2.06
CA SER A 96 -5.56 -2.02 -0.97
C SER A 96 -5.76 -1.30 0.37
N ASN A 97 -5.16 -0.14 0.56
CA ASN A 97 -5.24 0.62 1.80
C ASN A 97 -6.18 1.85 1.71
N LEU A 98 -6.35 2.46 0.52
CA LEU A 98 -7.21 3.64 0.34
C LEU A 98 -8.69 3.38 0.66
N GLN A 99 -9.11 2.13 0.68
CA GLN A 99 -10.48 1.73 1.01
C GLN A 99 -10.75 1.64 2.53
N ARG A 100 -9.74 1.90 3.37
CA ARG A 100 -9.93 1.92 4.82
C ARG A 100 -10.68 3.18 5.25
N GLU A 101 -11.57 3.04 6.24
CA GLU A 101 -12.38 4.15 6.74
C GLU A 101 -11.58 5.23 7.48
N ASN A 102 -10.52 4.84 8.19
CA ASN A 102 -9.78 5.72 9.11
C ASN A 102 -8.36 6.01 8.61
N ILE A 103 -8.22 6.64 7.44
CA ILE A 103 -6.95 7.09 6.89
C ILE A 103 -6.77 8.58 7.23
N LEU A 104 -5.63 8.94 7.80
CA LEU A 104 -5.29 10.34 8.04
C LEU A 104 -5.12 11.12 6.72
N PRO A 105 -5.46 12.41 6.69
CA PRO A 105 -5.21 13.25 5.51
C PRO A 105 -3.76 13.20 5.02
N SER A 106 -2.78 13.23 5.93
CA SER A 106 -1.36 13.12 5.59
C SER A 106 -0.98 11.76 5.00
N GLU A 107 -1.53 10.66 5.52
CA GLU A 107 -1.34 9.31 4.97
C GLU A 107 -1.92 9.20 3.57
N ARG A 108 -3.14 9.72 3.37
CA ARG A 108 -3.82 9.76 2.07
C ARG A 108 -3.04 10.59 1.05
N ALA A 109 -2.52 11.75 1.47
CA ALA A 109 -1.70 12.62 0.65
C ALA A 109 -0.42 11.91 0.14
N LYS A 110 0.31 11.24 1.03
CA LYS A 110 1.50 10.45 0.68
C LYS A 110 1.15 9.29 -0.25
N ALA A 111 0.05 8.59 0.02
CA ALA A 111 -0.41 7.47 -0.80
C ALA A 111 -0.74 7.90 -2.24
N TYR A 112 -1.49 8.97 -2.42
CA TYR A 112 -1.78 9.51 -3.74
C TYR A 112 -0.52 9.96 -4.48
N LYS A 113 0.42 10.62 -3.79
CA LYS A 113 1.70 11.00 -4.38
C LYS A 113 2.48 9.77 -4.87
N MET A 114 2.60 8.74 -4.04
CA MET A 114 3.31 7.50 -4.40
C MET A 114 2.66 6.80 -5.62
N LYS A 115 1.33 6.69 -5.63
CA LYS A 115 0.58 6.09 -6.76
C LYS A 115 0.79 6.88 -8.04
N MET A 116 0.66 8.20 -7.99
CA MET A 116 0.85 9.08 -9.15
C MET A 116 2.27 8.97 -9.72
N GLU A 117 3.29 8.92 -8.86
CA GLU A 117 4.68 8.76 -9.29
C GLU A 117 4.92 7.38 -9.93
N ALA A 118 4.32 6.32 -9.38
CA ALA A 118 4.39 4.97 -9.95
C ALA A 118 3.76 4.91 -11.34
N ILE A 119 2.56 5.47 -11.52
CA ILE A 119 1.87 5.55 -12.81
C ILE A 119 2.70 6.33 -13.84
N LYS A 120 3.27 7.46 -13.45
CA LYS A 120 4.16 8.24 -14.35
C LYS A 120 5.37 7.45 -14.81
N ARG A 121 6.02 6.68 -13.93
CA ARG A 121 7.16 5.84 -14.29
C ARG A 121 6.77 4.70 -15.21
N GLN A 122 5.61 4.07 -15.00
CA GLN A 122 5.08 3.04 -15.90
C GLN A 122 4.74 3.62 -17.28
N GLY A 123 4.08 4.77 -17.35
CA GLY A 123 3.78 5.47 -18.60
C GLY A 123 5.04 5.82 -19.39
N ALA A 124 6.07 6.34 -18.74
CA ALA A 124 7.36 6.64 -19.39
C ALA A 124 8.05 5.40 -19.98
N ARG A 125 7.93 4.22 -19.35
CA ARG A 125 8.46 2.96 -19.88
C ARG A 125 7.69 2.49 -21.12
N THR A 126 6.37 2.69 -21.13
CA THR A 126 5.51 2.28 -22.27
C THR A 126 5.75 3.18 -23.48
N ASP A 127 6.00 4.48 -23.30
CA ASP A 127 6.28 5.42 -24.40
C ASP A 127 7.57 5.12 -25.16
N LEU A 128 8.52 4.39 -24.55
CA LEU A 128 9.76 3.94 -25.20
C LEU A 128 9.53 2.74 -26.15
N THR A 129 8.40 2.06 -26.05
CA THR A 129 8.12 0.81 -26.78
C THR A 129 6.99 0.91 -27.81
N SER A 130 6.24 2.00 -27.87
CA SER A 130 5.09 2.16 -28.78
C SER A 130 5.00 3.58 -29.36
N PRO A 131 4.79 3.73 -30.71
CA PRO A 131 4.52 5.02 -31.30
C PRO A 131 3.09 5.47 -30.98
N LYS A 132 2.97 6.52 -30.22
CA LYS A 132 1.87 7.48 -30.10
C LYS A 132 0.42 6.95 -30.21
N ILE A 133 -0.19 6.65 -29.07
CA ILE A 133 -1.56 7.09 -28.81
C ILE A 133 -1.48 7.93 -27.52
N SER A 134 -1.23 9.20 -27.66
CA SER A 134 -1.27 10.16 -26.59
C SER A 134 -2.73 10.56 -26.31
N ALA A 135 -3.49 9.70 -25.64
CA ALA A 135 -4.55 10.19 -24.80
C ALA A 135 -3.87 10.70 -23.53
N LYS A 136 -3.72 12.00 -23.47
CA LYS A 136 -3.09 12.73 -22.37
C LYS A 136 -4.03 12.74 -21.15
N PHE A 137 -4.29 11.55 -20.60
CA PHE A 137 -4.87 11.45 -19.26
C PHE A 137 -3.80 11.99 -18.31
N ARG A 138 -4.13 13.05 -17.61
CA ARG A 138 -3.30 13.51 -16.51
C ARG A 138 -3.28 12.39 -15.48
N SER A 139 -2.12 12.03 -14.98
CA SER A 139 -1.99 10.97 -13.95
C SER A 139 -2.80 11.24 -12.67
N ASP A 140 -3.09 12.51 -12.39
CA ASP A 140 -3.99 12.94 -11.31
C ASP A 140 -5.46 12.59 -11.58
N ASP A 141 -5.92 12.69 -12.83
CA ASP A 141 -7.29 12.30 -13.21
C ASP A 141 -7.46 10.78 -13.17
N GLU A 142 -6.45 10.00 -13.57
CA GLU A 142 -6.45 8.54 -13.49
C GLU A 142 -6.51 8.07 -12.02
N VAL A 143 -5.64 8.61 -11.16
CA VAL A 143 -5.67 8.33 -9.71
C VAL A 143 -7.00 8.75 -9.09
N GLY A 144 -7.57 9.88 -9.54
CA GLY A 144 -8.86 10.37 -9.07
C GLY A 144 -10.02 9.46 -9.46
N GLN A 145 -10.03 8.98 -10.68
CA GLN A 145 -11.05 8.04 -11.18
C GLN A 145 -11.06 6.75 -10.36
N ASP A 146 -9.90 6.16 -10.10
CA ASP A 146 -9.76 4.94 -9.29
C ASP A 146 -10.20 5.17 -7.83
N ALA A 147 -9.94 6.37 -7.29
CA ALA A 147 -10.29 6.73 -5.92
C ALA A 147 -11.73 7.29 -5.78
N GLY A 148 -12.45 7.48 -6.88
CA GLY A 148 -13.79 8.06 -6.89
C GLY A 148 -13.83 9.56 -6.55
N VAL A 149 -12.75 10.30 -6.83
CA VAL A 149 -12.62 11.74 -6.58
C VAL A 149 -12.08 12.47 -7.82
N SER A 150 -12.16 13.79 -7.84
CA SER A 150 -11.61 14.58 -8.96
C SER A 150 -10.08 14.65 -8.93
N GLY A 151 -9.45 14.85 -10.08
CA GLY A 151 -8.01 15.12 -10.18
C GLY A 151 -7.57 16.35 -9.36
N ASP A 152 -8.44 17.39 -9.26
CA ASP A 152 -8.19 18.54 -8.39
C ASP A 152 -8.10 18.15 -6.91
N THR A 153 -8.96 17.23 -6.46
CA THR A 153 -8.91 16.69 -5.10
C THR A 153 -7.58 15.96 -4.87
N ILE A 154 -7.12 15.17 -5.83
CA ILE A 154 -5.81 14.49 -5.75
C ILE A 154 -4.69 15.52 -5.61
N ARG A 155 -4.67 16.57 -6.45
CA ARG A 155 -3.66 17.64 -6.38
C ARG A 155 -3.66 18.35 -5.02
N ASN A 156 -4.82 18.64 -4.48
CA ASN A 156 -4.97 19.27 -3.16
C ASN A 156 -4.42 18.38 -2.04
N TYR A 157 -4.72 17.07 -2.06
CA TYR A 157 -4.12 16.13 -1.11
C TYR A 157 -2.60 16.09 -1.24
N ILE A 158 -2.07 16.00 -2.46
CA ILE A 158 -0.61 15.96 -2.68
C ILE A 158 0.06 17.24 -2.18
N ALA A 159 -0.58 18.39 -2.30
CA ALA A 159 -0.06 19.66 -1.77
C ALA A 159 0.16 19.61 -0.25
N LEU A 160 -0.62 18.81 0.51
CA LEU A 160 -0.38 18.61 1.94
C LEU A 160 1.00 17.99 2.25
N THR A 161 1.58 17.23 1.31
CA THR A 161 2.92 16.66 1.51
C THR A 161 4.03 17.71 1.53
N GLN A 162 3.74 18.93 1.11
CA GLN A 162 4.69 20.06 1.10
C GLN A 162 4.65 20.88 2.39
N LEU A 163 3.66 20.66 3.25
CA LEU A 163 3.57 21.31 4.55
C LEU A 163 4.65 20.79 5.49
N VAL A 164 5.10 21.66 6.39
CA VAL A 164 5.96 21.25 7.50
C VAL A 164 5.22 20.24 8.41
N PRO A 165 5.95 19.34 9.11
CA PRO A 165 5.32 18.25 9.88
C PRO A 165 4.28 18.73 10.89
N GLU A 166 4.52 19.86 11.53
CA GLU A 166 3.63 20.44 12.53
C GLU A 166 2.26 20.82 11.92
N LEU A 167 2.25 21.39 10.71
CA LEU A 167 1.02 21.73 10.01
C LEU A 167 0.30 20.47 9.49
N GLN A 168 1.04 19.47 9.02
CA GLN A 168 0.43 18.18 8.65
C GLN A 168 -0.28 17.54 9.84
N GLN A 169 0.34 17.57 11.02
CA GLN A 169 -0.27 17.07 12.24
C GLN A 169 -1.54 17.84 12.60
N MET A 170 -1.55 19.16 12.47
CA MET A 170 -2.75 19.97 12.74
C MET A 170 -3.91 19.63 11.79
N VAL A 171 -3.62 19.34 10.51
CA VAL A 171 -4.61 18.85 9.54
C VAL A 171 -5.16 17.48 9.97
N ASP A 172 -4.28 16.56 10.36
CA ASP A 172 -4.66 15.22 10.81
C ASP A 172 -5.52 15.25 12.07
N GLU A 173 -5.25 16.20 12.96
CA GLU A 173 -6.01 16.44 14.21
C GLU A 173 -7.27 17.32 13.97
N LYS A 174 -7.56 17.71 12.74
CA LYS A 174 -8.69 18.59 12.36
C LYS A 174 -8.69 19.92 13.11
N LYS A 175 -7.51 20.49 13.36
CA LYS A 175 -7.35 21.80 13.98
C LYS A 175 -7.30 22.95 12.98
N ILE A 176 -7.03 22.62 11.72
CA ILE A 176 -7.04 23.51 10.55
C ILE A 176 -7.63 22.79 9.35
#